data_3fdde06af111ec786cd9d1757ca899a6
#
_entry.id   3fdde06af111ec786cd9d1757ca899a6
#
_cell.length_a   1.000
_cell.length_b   1.000
_cell.length_c   1.000
_cell.angle_alpha   90.00
_cell.angle_beta   90.00
_cell.angle_gamma   90.00
#
_symmetry.space_group_name_H-M   'P 1'
#
loop_
_entity.id
_entity.type
_entity.pdbx_description
1 polymer ?
#
loop_
_entity_poly.entity_id
_entity_poly.type
_entity_poly.pdbx_seq_one_letter_code
_entity_poly.pdbx_strand_id
1 'polypeptide(L)'
;MKKIYNFAGNLSYRNYTIKDLFDNKGKKKLSQINVKNEEETNIALDAKVDLLITGLAAIKKVRSIAKNNFITVAIPFTEFKTNDEILKASLEALDNGADAIYTARSPRVVEYLAKESIPVMAHLGLVPRKSIWIGGLRGV
;
A
#
# COMPACT_ATOMS: atom_id res chain seq x y z
N MET A 1 -16.99 -10.85 -2.32
CA MET A 1 -16.48 -9.52 -2.70
C MET A 1 -17.24 -8.43 -1.96
N LYS A 2 -16.55 -7.37 -1.55
CA LYS A 2 -17.12 -6.24 -0.80
C LYS A 2 -17.45 -5.10 -1.77
N LYS A 3 -18.67 -4.59 -1.69
CA LYS A 3 -19.09 -3.38 -2.40
C LYS A 3 -18.51 -2.16 -1.65
N ILE A 4 -17.78 -1.31 -2.36
CA ILE A 4 -17.16 -0.10 -1.81
C ILE A 4 -17.38 1.09 -2.75
N TYR A 5 -17.09 2.28 -2.28
CA TYR A 5 -16.82 3.43 -3.13
C TYR A 5 -15.31 3.69 -3.10
N ASN A 6 -14.68 3.82 -4.28
CA ASN A 6 -13.27 4.13 -4.39
C ASN A 6 -12.98 5.60 -4.01
N PHE A 7 -11.73 6.01 -4.03
CA PHE A 7 -11.32 7.37 -3.68
C PHE A 7 -12.06 8.45 -4.51
N ALA A 8 -12.30 8.19 -5.80
CA ALA A 8 -13.04 9.10 -6.69
C ALA A 8 -14.58 9.03 -6.51
N GLY A 9 -15.09 8.27 -5.54
CA GLY A 9 -16.52 8.13 -5.28
C GLY A 9 -17.26 7.17 -6.21
N ASN A 10 -16.54 6.42 -7.04
CA ASN A 10 -17.16 5.45 -7.96
C ASN A 10 -17.37 4.09 -7.28
N LEU A 11 -18.51 3.47 -7.60
CA LEU A 11 -18.82 2.12 -7.14
C LEU A 11 -17.77 1.12 -7.63
N SER A 12 -17.24 0.35 -6.71
CA SER A 12 -16.21 -0.66 -6.96
C SER A 12 -16.40 -1.89 -6.07
N TYR A 13 -15.65 -2.95 -6.35
CA TYR A 13 -15.66 -4.17 -5.54
C TYR A 13 -14.22 -4.50 -5.12
N ARG A 14 -14.07 -5.07 -3.90
CA ARG A 14 -12.78 -5.53 -3.38
C ARG A 14 -12.92 -6.90 -2.73
N ASN A 15 -11.89 -7.71 -2.86
CA ASN A 15 -11.76 -8.97 -2.12
C ASN A 15 -11.60 -8.71 -0.61
N TYR A 16 -10.82 -7.70 -0.23
CA TYR A 16 -10.60 -7.24 1.14
C TYR A 16 -10.77 -5.73 1.25
N THR A 17 -11.11 -5.28 2.45
CA THR A 17 -11.11 -3.89 2.87
C THR A 17 -10.19 -3.71 4.08
N ILE A 18 -9.88 -2.49 4.47
CA ILE A 18 -9.12 -2.20 5.71
C ILE A 18 -9.77 -2.87 6.92
N LYS A 19 -11.11 -2.82 7.02
CA LYS A 19 -11.85 -3.49 8.09
C LYS A 19 -11.58 -5.01 8.09
N ASP A 20 -11.59 -5.64 6.92
CA ASP A 20 -11.32 -7.09 6.83
C ASP A 20 -9.88 -7.41 7.28
N LEU A 21 -8.90 -6.55 6.98
CA LEU A 21 -7.51 -6.74 7.44
C LEU A 21 -7.43 -6.71 8.97
N PHE A 22 -8.11 -5.76 9.62
CA PHE A 22 -8.19 -5.71 11.08
C PHE A 22 -8.94 -6.92 11.68
N ASP A 23 -10.09 -7.27 11.12
CA ASP A 23 -10.93 -8.37 11.62
C ASP A 23 -10.24 -9.74 11.50
N ASN A 24 -9.36 -9.91 10.51
CA ASN A 24 -8.58 -11.14 10.29
C ASN A 24 -7.30 -11.21 11.12
N LYS A 25 -6.90 -10.13 11.79
CA LYS A 25 -5.66 -10.12 12.61
C LYS A 25 -5.70 -11.22 13.68
N GLY A 26 -4.68 -12.07 13.68
CA GLY A 26 -4.59 -13.20 14.57
C GLY A 26 -5.50 -14.41 14.25
N LYS A 27 -6.35 -14.31 13.20
CA LYS A 27 -7.30 -15.37 12.82
C LYS A 27 -6.96 -16.01 11.48
N LYS A 28 -6.56 -15.21 10.49
CA LYS A 28 -6.26 -15.68 9.14
C LYS A 28 -4.95 -15.08 8.66
N LYS A 29 -4.10 -15.91 8.05
CA LYS A 29 -2.93 -15.45 7.32
C LYS A 29 -3.35 -15.06 5.90
N LEU A 30 -2.88 -13.91 5.43
CA LEU A 30 -3.10 -13.42 4.07
C LEU A 30 -1.76 -13.39 3.34
N SER A 31 -1.78 -13.81 2.09
CA SER A 31 -0.64 -13.70 1.20
C SER A 31 -0.56 -12.29 0.59
N GLN A 32 0.65 -11.76 0.45
CA GLN A 32 0.89 -10.49 -0.25
C GLN A 32 2.13 -10.61 -1.14
N ILE A 33 2.06 -10.03 -2.34
CA ILE A 33 3.20 -10.00 -3.26
C ILE A 33 3.34 -8.62 -3.91
N ASN A 34 4.58 -8.25 -4.21
CA ASN A 34 4.89 -7.05 -4.99
C ASN A 34 4.86 -7.40 -6.49
N VAL A 35 4.10 -6.63 -7.25
CA VAL A 35 3.97 -6.76 -8.71
C VAL A 35 4.32 -5.43 -9.39
N LYS A 36 5.06 -5.49 -10.49
CA LYS A 36 5.60 -4.31 -11.18
C LYS A 36 5.03 -4.11 -12.58
N ASN A 37 4.47 -5.16 -13.16
CA ASN A 37 4.03 -5.19 -14.56
C ASN A 37 2.82 -6.11 -14.74
N GLU A 38 2.35 -6.19 -15.98
CA GLU A 38 1.19 -7.00 -16.36
C GLU A 38 1.40 -8.49 -16.14
N GLU A 39 2.55 -9.02 -16.53
CA GLU A 39 2.88 -10.44 -16.40
C GLU A 39 2.87 -10.87 -14.93
N GLU A 40 3.60 -10.17 -14.07
CA GLU A 40 3.63 -10.43 -12.62
C GLU A 40 2.22 -10.31 -12.00
N THR A 41 1.42 -9.35 -12.46
CA THR A 41 0.05 -9.18 -11.98
C THR A 41 -0.82 -10.37 -12.34
N ASN A 42 -0.78 -10.84 -13.59
CA ASN A 42 -1.54 -12.01 -14.02
C ASN A 42 -1.11 -13.27 -13.26
N ILE A 43 0.19 -13.50 -13.08
CA ILE A 43 0.71 -14.64 -12.29
C ILE A 43 0.19 -14.58 -10.86
N ALA A 44 0.20 -13.41 -10.24
CA ALA A 44 -0.31 -13.22 -8.88
C ALA A 44 -1.82 -13.53 -8.77
N LEU A 45 -2.61 -13.15 -9.79
CA LEU A 45 -4.04 -13.43 -9.84
C LEU A 45 -4.29 -14.94 -10.03
N ASP A 46 -3.56 -15.60 -10.91
CA ASP A 46 -3.66 -17.05 -11.16
C ASP A 46 -3.29 -17.84 -9.89
N ALA A 47 -2.27 -17.37 -9.17
CA ALA A 47 -1.88 -17.92 -7.87
C ALA A 47 -2.85 -17.58 -6.72
N LYS A 48 -3.90 -16.80 -6.97
CA LYS A 48 -4.92 -16.36 -5.98
C LYS A 48 -4.32 -15.67 -4.77
N VAL A 49 -3.29 -14.83 -5.00
CA VAL A 49 -2.71 -14.02 -3.95
C VAL A 49 -3.75 -13.04 -3.40
N ASP A 50 -3.84 -12.93 -2.07
CA ASP A 50 -4.88 -12.13 -1.39
C ASP A 50 -4.71 -10.62 -1.62
N LEU A 51 -3.49 -10.12 -1.47
CA LEU A 51 -3.15 -8.68 -1.46
C LEU A 51 -2.01 -8.41 -2.43
N LEU A 52 -2.09 -7.28 -3.11
CA LEU A 52 -1.02 -6.81 -3.99
C LEU A 52 -0.37 -5.55 -3.44
N ILE A 53 0.92 -5.41 -3.67
CA ILE A 53 1.64 -4.15 -3.48
C ILE A 53 2.32 -3.79 -4.80
N THR A 54 2.38 -2.49 -5.12
CA THR A 54 3.01 -2.01 -6.35
C THR A 54 3.60 -0.62 -6.15
N GLY A 55 4.34 -0.12 -7.13
CA GLY A 55 4.86 1.24 -7.14
C GLY A 55 3.89 2.25 -7.74
N LEU A 56 4.13 3.54 -7.47
CA LEU A 56 3.29 4.65 -7.95
C LEU A 56 3.15 4.66 -9.49
N ALA A 57 4.22 4.39 -10.22
CA ALA A 57 4.20 4.37 -11.68
C ALA A 57 3.37 3.22 -12.29
N ALA A 58 3.21 2.11 -11.56
CA ALA A 58 2.55 0.90 -12.06
C ALA A 58 1.08 0.78 -11.64
N ILE A 59 0.62 1.54 -10.64
CA ILE A 59 -0.71 1.35 -10.03
C ILE A 59 -1.84 1.37 -11.06
N LYS A 60 -1.84 2.31 -11.99
CA LYS A 60 -2.90 2.44 -13.00
C LYS A 60 -3.01 1.19 -13.86
N LYS A 61 -1.88 0.64 -14.29
CA LYS A 61 -1.83 -0.59 -15.09
C LYS A 61 -2.22 -1.82 -14.25
N VAL A 62 -1.65 -1.95 -13.05
CA VAL A 62 -1.98 -3.05 -12.14
C VAL A 62 -3.47 -3.06 -11.79
N ARG A 63 -4.06 -1.90 -11.48
CA ARG A 63 -5.51 -1.80 -11.19
C ARG A 63 -6.39 -2.17 -12.39
N SER A 64 -5.99 -1.84 -13.61
CA SER A 64 -6.76 -2.20 -14.81
C SER A 64 -6.88 -3.72 -15.00
N ILE A 65 -5.92 -4.48 -14.47
CA ILE A 65 -5.85 -5.95 -14.52
C ILE A 65 -6.47 -6.56 -13.25
N ALA A 66 -5.94 -6.19 -12.08
CA ALA A 66 -6.40 -6.66 -10.76
C ALA A 66 -7.57 -5.81 -10.24
N LYS A 67 -8.71 -5.85 -10.95
CA LYS A 67 -9.86 -4.96 -10.73
C LYS A 67 -10.40 -4.99 -9.30
N ASN A 68 -10.37 -6.15 -8.66
CA ASN A 68 -11.03 -6.38 -7.38
C ASN A 68 -10.07 -6.71 -6.22
N ASN A 69 -8.77 -6.79 -6.45
CA ASN A 69 -7.81 -7.04 -5.39
C ASN A 69 -7.56 -5.78 -4.56
N PHE A 70 -7.31 -5.98 -3.27
CA PHE A 70 -6.77 -4.91 -2.43
C PHE A 70 -5.34 -4.61 -2.85
N ILE A 71 -5.07 -3.35 -3.24
CA ILE A 71 -3.76 -2.92 -3.73
C ILE A 71 -3.21 -1.82 -2.83
N THR A 72 -2.01 -2.06 -2.29
CA THR A 72 -1.21 -1.05 -1.60
C THR A 72 -0.18 -0.46 -2.56
N VAL A 73 0.00 0.86 -2.54
CA VAL A 73 1.06 1.53 -3.31
C VAL A 73 2.21 1.94 -2.40
N ALA A 74 3.40 1.48 -2.74
CA ALA A 74 4.63 1.89 -2.07
C ALA A 74 5.08 3.27 -2.58
N ILE A 75 5.20 4.23 -1.68
CA ILE A 75 5.71 5.57 -1.97
C ILE A 75 7.18 5.63 -1.56
N PRO A 76 8.12 5.78 -2.52
CA PRO A 76 9.54 5.86 -2.21
C PRO A 76 9.88 7.11 -1.38
N PHE A 77 10.40 6.92 -0.18
CA PHE A 77 10.76 8.04 0.71
C PHE A 77 11.99 8.82 0.23
N THR A 78 12.76 8.27 -0.69
CA THR A 78 13.93 8.94 -1.30
C THR A 78 13.55 9.93 -2.39
N GLU A 79 12.38 9.75 -3.00
CA GLU A 79 11.85 10.63 -4.05
C GLU A 79 10.97 11.73 -3.47
N PHE A 80 10.07 11.38 -2.55
CA PHE A 80 9.11 12.28 -1.92
C PHE A 80 9.60 12.68 -0.53
N LYS A 81 10.31 13.81 -0.43
CA LYS A 81 11.09 14.21 0.75
C LYS A 81 10.33 15.07 1.74
N THR A 82 9.38 15.86 1.28
CA THR A 82 8.54 16.74 2.10
C THR A 82 7.17 16.13 2.39
N ASN A 83 6.44 16.71 3.36
CA ASN A 83 5.09 16.26 3.66
C ASN A 83 4.12 16.52 2.51
N ASP A 84 4.25 17.65 1.83
CA ASP A 84 3.38 17.99 0.71
C ASP A 84 3.61 17.07 -0.50
N GLU A 85 4.86 16.74 -0.78
CA GLU A 85 5.20 15.79 -1.85
C GLU A 85 4.63 14.39 -1.58
N ILE A 86 4.77 13.87 -0.35
CA ILE A 86 4.23 12.54 -0.02
C ILE A 86 2.71 12.55 0.04
N LEU A 87 2.08 13.63 0.49
CA LEU A 87 0.63 13.77 0.45
C LEU A 87 0.13 13.76 -0.99
N LYS A 88 0.72 14.58 -1.86
CA LYS A 88 0.38 14.62 -3.29
C LYS A 88 0.53 13.25 -3.95
N ALA A 89 1.65 12.57 -3.75
CA ALA A 89 1.89 11.23 -4.29
C ALA A 89 0.88 10.20 -3.76
N SER A 90 0.51 10.30 -2.48
CA SER A 90 -0.49 9.42 -1.87
C SER A 90 -1.88 9.62 -2.47
N LEU A 91 -2.31 10.86 -2.65
CA LEU A 91 -3.59 11.19 -3.27
C LEU A 91 -3.61 10.75 -4.74
N GLU A 92 -2.52 10.95 -5.48
CA GLU A 92 -2.36 10.45 -6.85
C GLU A 92 -2.48 8.92 -6.94
N ALA A 93 -1.86 8.20 -6.01
CA ALA A 93 -1.97 6.74 -5.95
C ALA A 93 -3.41 6.29 -5.71
N LEU A 94 -4.14 6.93 -4.78
CA LEU A 94 -5.55 6.62 -4.49
C LEU A 94 -6.45 6.93 -5.68
N ASP A 95 -6.22 8.05 -6.37
CA ASP A 95 -6.96 8.43 -7.58
C ASP A 95 -6.75 7.42 -8.72
N ASN A 96 -5.54 6.86 -8.82
CA ASN A 96 -5.20 5.78 -9.76
C ASN A 96 -5.65 4.39 -9.30
N GLY A 97 -6.36 4.27 -8.18
CA GLY A 97 -7.02 3.05 -7.74
C GLY A 97 -6.31 2.25 -6.65
N ALA A 98 -5.35 2.84 -5.93
CA ALA A 98 -4.83 2.24 -4.70
C ALA A 98 -5.90 2.19 -3.61
N ASP A 99 -5.81 1.22 -2.72
CA ASP A 99 -6.66 1.11 -1.53
C ASP A 99 -5.92 1.52 -0.26
N ALA A 100 -4.59 1.51 -0.28
CA ALA A 100 -3.72 1.96 0.81
C ALA A 100 -2.36 2.41 0.28
N ILE A 101 -1.63 3.12 1.12
CA ILE A 101 -0.26 3.57 0.87
C ILE A 101 0.69 2.84 1.81
N TYR A 102 1.84 2.42 1.32
CA TYR A 102 2.95 1.96 2.12
C TYR A 102 4.07 3.00 2.15
N THR A 103 4.56 3.32 3.33
CA THR A 103 5.69 4.24 3.48
C THR A 103 6.62 3.84 4.61
N ALA A 104 7.92 4.06 4.39
CA ALA A 104 8.97 3.93 5.41
C ALA A 104 9.30 5.26 6.10
N ARG A 105 8.47 6.27 5.96
CA ARG A 105 8.61 7.57 6.66
C ARG A 105 8.38 7.41 8.17
N SER A 106 8.69 8.46 8.91
CA SER A 106 8.53 8.47 10.36
C SER A 106 7.07 8.33 10.79
N PRO A 107 6.79 7.90 12.04
CA PRO A 107 5.42 7.85 12.57
C PRO A 107 4.65 9.18 12.46
N ARG A 108 5.35 10.32 12.56
CA ARG A 108 4.73 11.65 12.38
C ARG A 108 4.17 11.85 10.97
N VAL A 109 4.87 11.34 9.95
CA VAL A 109 4.39 11.41 8.57
C VAL A 109 3.22 10.46 8.36
N VAL A 110 3.27 9.27 8.96
CA VAL A 110 2.15 8.31 8.94
C VAL A 110 0.91 8.92 9.59
N GLU A 111 1.04 9.55 10.75
CA GLU A 111 -0.05 10.27 11.44
C GLU A 111 -0.59 11.41 10.57
N TYR A 112 0.29 12.19 9.94
CA TYR A 112 -0.09 13.27 9.03
C TYR A 112 -0.98 12.77 7.88
N LEU A 113 -0.56 11.71 7.19
CA LEU A 113 -1.35 11.10 6.11
C LEU A 113 -2.67 10.50 6.62
N ALA A 114 -2.65 9.86 7.79
CA ALA A 114 -3.85 9.28 8.39
C ALA A 114 -4.90 10.34 8.76
N LYS A 115 -4.48 11.54 9.18
CA LYS A 115 -5.39 12.68 9.43
C LYS A 115 -6.09 13.18 8.17
N GLU A 116 -5.47 12.97 6.99
CA GLU A 116 -6.09 13.22 5.69
C GLU A 116 -6.98 12.04 5.22
N SER A 117 -7.33 11.12 6.11
CA SER A 117 -8.11 9.91 5.82
C SER A 117 -7.47 8.98 4.79
N ILE A 118 -6.16 9.01 4.64
CA ILE A 118 -5.40 8.13 3.77
C ILE A 118 -5.07 6.84 4.54
N PRO A 119 -5.48 5.65 4.06
CA PRO A 119 -5.07 4.39 4.65
C PRO A 119 -3.57 4.18 4.49
N VAL A 120 -2.83 4.03 5.61
CA VAL A 120 -1.37 3.94 5.59
C VAL A 120 -0.90 2.65 6.23
N MET A 121 -0.03 1.93 5.52
CA MET A 121 0.80 0.84 6.05
C MET A 121 2.19 1.39 6.33
N ALA A 122 2.63 1.38 7.59
CA ALA A 122 3.93 1.88 8.01
C ALA A 122 4.98 0.77 8.09
N HIS A 123 6.23 1.10 7.75
CA HIS A 123 7.37 0.24 8.00
C HIS A 123 7.95 0.54 9.38
N LEU A 124 7.84 -0.41 10.29
CA LEU A 124 8.32 -0.34 11.68
C LEU A 124 9.32 -1.47 11.97
N GLY A 125 10.00 -1.36 13.09
CA GLY A 125 10.98 -2.35 13.56
C GLY A 125 12.33 -2.19 12.86
N LEU A 126 12.80 -3.22 12.16
CA LEU A 126 14.07 -3.21 11.48
C LEU A 126 14.03 -2.34 10.21
N VAL A 127 14.35 -1.06 10.39
CA VAL A 127 14.32 -0.06 9.30
C VAL A 127 15.73 0.20 8.79
N PRO A 128 16.08 -0.21 7.54
CA PRO A 128 17.43 -0.14 7.00
C PRO A 128 18.09 1.25 7.11
N ARG A 129 17.34 2.33 6.88
CA ARG A 129 17.86 3.69 6.98
C ARG A 129 18.31 4.11 8.38
N LYS A 130 17.90 3.38 9.41
CA LYS A 130 18.35 3.60 10.80
C LYS A 130 19.65 2.86 11.12
N SER A 131 20.18 2.05 10.24
CA SER A 131 21.38 1.26 10.47
C SER A 131 22.59 2.12 10.88
N ILE A 132 22.72 3.33 10.30
CA ILE A 132 23.77 4.28 10.69
C ILE A 132 23.67 4.75 12.15
N TRP A 133 22.46 4.79 12.70
CA TRP A 133 22.21 5.24 14.07
C TRP A 133 22.52 4.16 15.10
N ILE A 134 22.31 2.90 14.73
CA ILE A 134 22.40 1.75 15.63
C ILE A 134 23.63 0.86 15.35
N GLY A 135 24.54 1.30 14.47
CA GLY A 135 25.79 0.61 14.17
C GLY A 135 25.58 -0.69 13.37
N GLY A 136 24.68 -0.69 12.40
CA GLY A 136 24.41 -1.81 11.50
C GLY A 136 22.92 -2.20 11.44
N LEU A 137 22.59 -3.18 10.61
CA LEU A 137 21.23 -3.70 10.48
C LEU A 137 21.00 -4.80 11.52
N ARG A 138 20.49 -4.43 12.68
CA ARG A 138 20.25 -5.34 13.81
C ARG A 138 19.01 -4.92 14.61
N GLY A 139 18.39 -5.89 15.29
CA GLY A 139 17.37 -5.63 16.29
C GLY A 139 17.95 -4.92 17.53
N VAL A 140 17.19 -4.05 18.11
CA VAL A 140 17.48 -3.33 19.35
C VAL A 140 16.33 -3.48 20.31
#